data_92b245da45891c475c541b5c920b01cb
#
_entry.id   92b245da45891c475c541b5c920b01cb
#
_cell.length_a   1.000
_cell.length_b   1.000
_cell.length_c   1.000
_cell.angle_alpha   90.00
_cell.angle_beta   90.00
_cell.angle_gamma   90.00
#
_symmetry.space_group_name_H-M   'P 1'
#
loop_
_entity.id
_entity.type
_entity.pdbx_description
1 polymer ?
#
loop_
_entity_poly.entity_id
_entity_poly.type
_entity_poly.pdbx_seq_one_letter_code
_entity_poly.pdbx_strand_id
1 'polypeptide(L)'
;MNSIIPKYYDPIEKRTYEADSCVPLRQAWANNELELTSLARGTYPGGKLQNNELEGVKSVGCWNIKKLQNWGLEWHTNEGIEISFLENGSLDFLLKDCLIGIQTNDITITRPWIIHKLGNPNVDLSKLYWLILDVNVRHPHQQWEWPDWIILNPKDLDELTLKLRQNEQPVLKANREFKNCFIEIGRIIKQENKNKYDSRLKVQINNLLILLLEILNEGNIILDQSLIESRRTVELFLHLLESKTDEGWTVVKMAEYCHLGATRFTHYCKEITNCSPMEYLNKLRLRRAAKLLGEIPSTPVIDVAYMCGFSSPQYFNFAFKKHFKVSPNSYRKEKLKSCN
;
A
#
# COMPACT_ATOMS: atom_id res chain seq x y z
N MET A 1 -19.66 -10.78 15.00
CA MET A 1 -19.32 -10.63 13.56
C MET A 1 -17.82 -10.72 13.43
N ASN A 2 -17.30 -11.69 12.69
CA ASN A 2 -15.87 -11.77 12.43
C ASN A 2 -15.46 -10.51 11.64
N SER A 3 -14.63 -9.69 12.21
CA SER A 3 -14.07 -8.54 11.50
C SER A 3 -13.23 -9.08 10.33
N ILE A 4 -13.65 -8.79 9.10
CA ILE A 4 -12.87 -9.13 7.92
C ILE A 4 -11.58 -8.31 8.01
N ILE A 5 -10.44 -9.00 8.14
CA ILE A 5 -9.13 -8.34 8.10
C ILE A 5 -8.93 -7.78 6.69
N PRO A 6 -8.66 -6.47 6.55
CA PRO A 6 -8.38 -5.89 5.25
C PRO A 6 -7.20 -6.55 4.57
N LYS A 7 -7.32 -6.76 3.26
CA LYS A 7 -6.29 -7.40 2.44
C LYS A 7 -5.90 -6.51 1.28
N TYR A 8 -4.63 -6.57 0.93
CA TYR A 8 -4.05 -5.90 -0.22
C TYR A 8 -3.27 -6.93 -1.03
N TYR A 9 -3.53 -7.02 -2.31
CA TYR A 9 -2.78 -7.89 -3.21
C TYR A 9 -1.75 -7.08 -3.99
N ASP A 10 -0.48 -7.39 -3.79
CA ASP A 10 0.60 -6.84 -4.60
C ASP A 10 0.84 -7.76 -5.81
N PRO A 11 0.56 -7.27 -7.03
CA PRO A 11 0.71 -8.06 -8.24
C PRO A 11 2.17 -8.24 -8.67
N ILE A 12 3.09 -7.40 -8.20
CA ILE A 12 4.52 -7.47 -8.53
C ILE A 12 5.17 -8.56 -7.68
N GLU A 13 4.97 -8.50 -6.37
CA GLU A 13 5.49 -9.50 -5.44
C GLU A 13 4.64 -10.78 -5.43
N LYS A 14 3.46 -10.78 -6.10
CA LYS A 14 2.47 -11.86 -6.10
C LYS A 14 2.08 -12.30 -4.69
N ARG A 15 2.01 -11.35 -3.78
CA ARG A 15 1.75 -11.57 -2.37
C ARG A 15 0.51 -10.83 -1.91
N THR A 16 -0.25 -11.49 -1.03
CA THR A 16 -1.35 -10.84 -0.31
C THR A 16 -0.85 -10.40 1.06
N TYR A 17 -1.03 -9.13 1.35
CA TYR A 17 -0.77 -8.56 2.67
C TYR A 17 -2.08 -8.47 3.44
N GLU A 18 -2.01 -8.72 4.73
CA GLU A 18 -3.11 -8.54 5.68
C GLU A 18 -2.67 -7.48 6.69
N ALA A 19 -3.61 -6.62 7.09
CA ALA A 19 -3.32 -5.65 8.14
C ALA A 19 -2.98 -6.37 9.45
N ASP A 20 -1.91 -5.94 10.10
CA ASP A 20 -1.42 -6.59 11.31
C ASP A 20 -2.30 -6.22 12.52
N SER A 21 -2.32 -7.13 13.46
CA SER A 21 -3.02 -7.00 14.74
C SER A 21 -2.15 -6.50 15.89
N CYS A 22 -0.87 -6.20 15.65
CA CYS A 22 0.12 -5.81 16.66
C CYS A 22 0.16 -6.81 17.84
N VAL A 23 0.32 -8.10 17.54
CA VAL A 23 0.26 -9.18 18.56
C VAL A 23 1.23 -8.95 19.73
N PRO A 24 2.52 -8.60 19.53
CA PRO A 24 3.44 -8.37 20.64
C PRO A 24 2.98 -7.23 21.56
N LEU A 25 2.51 -6.12 21.02
CA LEU A 25 1.98 -5.00 21.80
C LEU A 25 0.72 -5.40 22.61
N ARG A 26 -0.17 -6.20 22.02
CA ARG A 26 -1.36 -6.72 22.71
C ARG A 26 -0.99 -7.62 23.87
N GLN A 27 0.00 -8.49 23.70
CA GLN A 27 0.48 -9.39 24.76
C GLN A 27 1.12 -8.61 25.91
N ALA A 28 2.02 -7.68 25.59
CA ALA A 28 2.67 -6.83 26.57
C ALA A 28 1.66 -5.98 27.37
N TRP A 29 0.62 -5.44 26.70
CA TRP A 29 -0.45 -4.73 27.38
C TRP A 29 -1.27 -5.64 28.30
N ALA A 30 -1.64 -6.82 27.85
CA ALA A 30 -2.36 -7.82 28.66
C ALA A 30 -1.55 -8.25 29.90
N ASN A 31 -0.23 -8.27 29.80
CA ASN A 31 0.70 -8.60 30.88
C ASN A 31 1.02 -7.40 31.80
N ASN A 32 0.45 -6.19 31.57
CA ASN A 32 0.76 -4.95 32.27
C ASN A 32 2.26 -4.54 32.20
N GLU A 33 2.90 -4.82 31.08
CA GLU A 33 4.31 -4.48 30.83
C GLU A 33 4.47 -3.01 30.39
N LEU A 34 3.39 -2.40 29.91
CA LEU A 34 3.35 -0.99 29.46
C LEU A 34 1.99 -0.35 29.78
N GLU A 35 1.99 0.98 29.80
CA GLU A 35 0.77 1.79 29.83
C GLU A 35 0.29 2.00 28.39
N LEU A 36 -0.94 1.61 28.08
CA LEU A 36 -1.58 1.80 26.77
C LEU A 36 -2.83 2.66 26.94
N THR A 37 -2.92 3.72 26.15
CA THR A 37 -4.11 4.58 26.04
C THR A 37 -4.45 4.68 24.55
N SER A 38 -5.46 3.93 24.09
CA SER A 38 -5.80 3.89 22.66
C SER A 38 -7.25 3.57 22.42
N LEU A 39 -7.73 3.98 21.25
CA LEU A 39 -9.00 3.56 20.64
C LEU A 39 -8.69 2.81 19.34
N ALA A 40 -9.42 1.73 19.09
CA ALA A 40 -9.07 0.84 17.99
C ALA A 40 -10.27 0.11 17.39
N ARG A 41 -10.14 -0.27 16.10
CA ARG A 41 -11.04 -1.18 15.39
C ARG A 41 -10.39 -2.54 15.19
N GLY A 42 -11.24 -3.54 14.94
CA GLY A 42 -10.76 -4.88 14.62
C GLY A 42 -9.91 -5.49 15.72
N THR A 43 -8.73 -5.94 15.36
CA THR A 43 -7.79 -6.65 16.24
C THR A 43 -6.73 -5.76 16.88
N TYR A 44 -6.66 -4.48 16.51
CA TYR A 44 -5.73 -3.53 17.14
C TYR A 44 -6.00 -3.40 18.64
N PRO A 45 -4.95 -3.19 19.47
CA PRO A 45 -5.09 -3.06 20.91
C PRO A 45 -5.75 -1.74 21.32
N GLY A 46 -6.58 -1.78 22.40
CA GLY A 46 -7.20 -0.60 22.97
C GLY A 46 -8.71 -0.68 23.16
N GLY A 47 -9.30 0.43 23.57
CA GLY A 47 -10.76 0.61 23.66
C GLY A 47 -11.42 0.48 22.29
N LYS A 48 -12.56 -0.21 22.21
CA LYS A 48 -13.18 -0.50 20.91
C LYS A 48 -14.02 0.67 20.41
N LEU A 49 -13.69 1.15 19.19
CA LEU A 49 -14.51 2.08 18.43
C LEU A 49 -15.75 1.39 17.88
N GLN A 50 -16.91 2.05 17.99
CA GLN A 50 -18.16 1.60 17.36
C GLN A 50 -18.13 1.93 15.86
N ASN A 51 -18.98 1.26 15.06
CA ASN A 51 -18.97 1.42 13.60
C ASN A 51 -19.20 2.85 13.11
N ASN A 52 -19.94 3.65 13.84
CA ASN A 52 -20.29 5.04 13.51
C ASN A 52 -19.37 6.09 14.15
N GLU A 53 -18.38 5.67 14.95
CA GLU A 53 -17.44 6.58 15.58
C GLU A 53 -16.17 6.69 14.73
N LEU A 54 -15.62 7.89 14.50
CA LEU A 54 -14.32 8.12 13.84
C LEU A 54 -14.11 7.22 12.61
N GLU A 55 -15.03 7.23 11.66
CA GLU A 55 -14.94 6.42 10.45
C GLU A 55 -13.56 6.59 9.80
N GLY A 56 -12.98 5.49 9.30
CA GLY A 56 -11.63 5.48 8.75
C GLY A 56 -10.51 5.36 9.79
N VAL A 57 -10.69 5.79 11.04
CA VAL A 57 -9.67 5.57 12.08
C VAL A 57 -9.62 4.10 12.46
N LYS A 58 -8.47 3.46 12.26
CA LYS A 58 -8.20 2.07 12.64
C LYS A 58 -7.65 1.96 14.03
N SER A 59 -6.70 2.82 14.35
CA SER A 59 -6.14 2.91 15.69
C SER A 59 -5.61 4.32 15.94
N VAL A 60 -5.83 4.84 17.14
CA VAL A 60 -5.25 6.12 17.60
C VAL A 60 -4.98 6.02 19.09
N GLY A 61 -3.80 6.46 19.51
CA GLY A 61 -3.43 6.38 20.92
C GLY A 61 -1.97 6.64 21.21
N CYS A 62 -1.55 6.17 22.39
CA CYS A 62 -0.15 6.21 22.80
C CYS A 62 0.19 5.01 23.68
N TRP A 63 1.44 4.61 23.64
CA TRP A 63 2.05 3.79 24.70
C TRP A 63 3.02 4.61 25.54
N ASN A 64 3.27 4.14 26.75
CA ASN A 64 4.29 4.65 27.65
C ASN A 64 5.04 3.46 28.27
N ILE A 65 6.21 3.18 27.76
CA ILE A 65 7.09 2.08 28.16
C ILE A 65 8.13 2.62 29.14
N LYS A 66 8.03 2.17 30.40
CA LYS A 66 8.89 2.61 31.52
C LYS A 66 9.89 1.54 31.96
N LYS A 67 9.85 0.35 31.37
CA LYS A 67 10.73 -0.78 31.68
C LYS A 67 11.25 -1.37 30.40
N LEU A 68 12.46 -1.91 30.43
CA LEU A 68 13.04 -2.63 29.29
C LEU A 68 12.09 -3.76 28.84
N GLN A 69 11.92 -3.89 27.56
CA GLN A 69 11.09 -4.89 26.92
C GLN A 69 11.96 -5.98 26.29
N ASN A 70 11.37 -7.15 26.10
CA ASN A 70 11.98 -8.28 25.40
C ASN A 70 11.26 -8.58 24.08
N TRP A 71 10.49 -7.62 23.55
CA TRP A 71 9.73 -7.71 22.30
C TRP A 71 9.89 -6.45 21.47
N GLY A 72 9.68 -6.58 20.17
CA GLY A 72 9.51 -5.50 19.20
C GLY A 72 8.29 -5.79 18.34
N LEU A 73 7.81 -4.79 17.60
CA LEU A 73 6.80 -5.07 16.59
C LEU A 73 7.47 -5.81 15.44
N GLU A 74 6.87 -6.92 15.01
CA GLU A 74 7.35 -7.66 13.86
C GLU A 74 7.13 -6.87 12.55
N TRP A 75 7.69 -7.36 11.45
CA TRP A 75 7.43 -6.80 10.13
C TRP A 75 5.94 -6.85 9.82
N HIS A 76 5.33 -5.70 9.64
CA HIS A 76 3.88 -5.56 9.48
C HIS A 76 3.50 -4.49 8.48
N THR A 77 2.23 -4.47 8.12
CA THR A 77 1.61 -3.47 7.27
C THR A 77 0.31 -2.99 7.89
N ASN A 78 -0.05 -1.75 7.65
CA ASN A 78 -1.34 -1.19 8.02
C ASN A 78 -2.14 -0.83 6.76
N GLU A 79 -3.46 -0.95 6.84
CA GLU A 79 -4.36 -0.58 5.75
C GLU A 79 -4.50 0.92 5.54
N GLY A 80 -4.04 1.72 6.50
CA GLY A 80 -4.11 3.17 6.48
C GLY A 80 -2.75 3.86 6.44
N ILE A 81 -2.79 5.18 6.37
CA ILE A 81 -1.63 6.02 6.65
C ILE A 81 -1.37 5.88 8.15
N GLU A 82 -0.14 5.54 8.52
CA GLU A 82 0.29 5.63 9.92
C GLU A 82 1.16 6.86 10.12
N ILE A 83 0.77 7.67 11.08
CA ILE A 83 1.52 8.85 11.54
C ILE A 83 1.85 8.59 13.01
N SER A 84 3.14 8.48 13.34
CA SER A 84 3.58 8.30 14.72
C SER A 84 4.45 9.47 15.17
N PHE A 85 4.44 9.74 16.48
CA PHE A 85 5.21 10.80 17.10
C PHE A 85 5.90 10.28 18.37
N LEU A 86 7.21 10.37 18.42
CA LEU A 86 8.01 9.96 19.57
C LEU A 86 8.16 11.14 20.55
N GLU A 87 7.38 11.12 21.64
CA GLU A 87 7.44 12.18 22.66
C GLU A 87 8.70 12.06 23.53
N ASN A 88 9.12 10.83 23.81
CA ASN A 88 10.29 10.58 24.65
C ASN A 88 10.95 9.25 24.30
N GLY A 89 12.27 9.19 24.42
CA GLY A 89 13.08 8.01 24.19
C GLY A 89 13.71 7.95 22.80
N SER A 90 14.12 6.75 22.42
CA SER A 90 14.64 6.42 21.10
C SER A 90 14.13 5.04 20.68
N LEU A 91 13.93 4.83 19.37
CA LEU A 91 13.46 3.57 18.82
C LEU A 91 14.13 3.33 17.48
N ASP A 92 14.33 2.08 17.16
CA ASP A 92 14.68 1.67 15.80
C ASP A 92 13.42 1.55 14.95
N PHE A 93 13.37 2.30 13.85
CA PHE A 93 12.34 2.23 12.84
C PHE A 93 12.94 1.64 11.56
N LEU A 94 12.38 0.55 11.08
CA LEU A 94 12.88 -0.17 9.92
C LEU A 94 11.85 -0.12 8.79
N LEU A 95 12.32 0.24 7.62
CA LEU A 95 11.68 0.00 6.34
C LEU A 95 12.48 -1.09 5.61
N LYS A 96 11.94 -1.67 4.53
CA LYS A 96 12.48 -2.86 3.83
C LYS A 96 14.02 -2.90 3.73
N ASP A 97 14.66 -1.79 3.39
CA ASP A 97 16.10 -1.70 3.15
C ASP A 97 16.79 -0.61 4.00
N CYS A 98 16.11 -0.07 4.99
CA CYS A 98 16.60 1.08 5.75
C CYS A 98 16.29 0.95 7.24
N LEU A 99 17.32 1.05 8.07
CA LEU A 99 17.22 1.20 9.52
C LEU A 99 17.44 2.66 9.88
N ILE A 100 16.48 3.25 10.59
CA ILE A 100 16.52 4.63 11.04
C ILE A 100 16.34 4.67 12.56
N GLY A 101 17.33 5.15 13.28
CA GLY A 101 17.18 5.44 14.71
C GLY A 101 16.37 6.72 14.92
N ILE A 102 15.13 6.59 15.34
CA ILE A 102 14.28 7.74 15.66
C ILE A 102 14.50 8.20 17.10
N GLN A 103 14.44 9.51 17.29
CA GLN A 103 14.72 10.19 18.55
C GLN A 103 13.50 11.00 19.01
N THR A 104 13.53 11.46 20.25
CA THR A 104 12.54 12.40 20.78
C THR A 104 12.27 13.56 19.80
N ASN A 105 11.00 13.88 19.59
CA ASN A 105 10.42 14.81 18.62
C ASN A 105 10.50 14.37 17.15
N ASP A 106 10.78 13.10 16.86
CA ASP A 106 10.62 12.56 15.51
C ASP A 106 9.17 12.15 15.24
N ILE A 107 8.76 12.38 14.00
CA ILE A 107 7.52 11.92 13.40
C ILE A 107 7.90 10.81 12.42
N THR A 108 7.20 9.68 12.45
CA THR A 108 7.27 8.70 11.37
C THR A 108 5.99 8.72 10.55
N ILE A 109 6.12 8.54 9.25
CA ILE A 109 4.98 8.49 8.32
C ILE A 109 5.15 7.27 7.43
N THR A 110 4.18 6.36 7.47
CA THR A 110 4.08 5.25 6.52
C THR A 110 2.83 5.35 5.67
N ARG A 111 2.98 5.14 4.37
CA ARG A 111 1.84 5.02 3.45
C ARG A 111 1.09 3.71 3.69
N PRO A 112 -0.18 3.60 3.27
CA PRO A 112 -0.90 2.33 3.34
C PRO A 112 -0.10 1.18 2.71
N TRP A 113 -0.07 0.04 3.40
CA TRP A 113 0.55 -1.22 2.98
C TRP A 113 2.09 -1.22 2.87
N ILE A 114 2.77 -0.15 3.28
CA ILE A 114 4.23 -0.16 3.38
C ILE A 114 4.64 -1.06 4.55
N ILE A 115 5.49 -2.05 4.25
CA ILE A 115 6.03 -2.95 5.26
C ILE A 115 7.05 -2.23 6.12
N HIS A 116 6.88 -2.28 7.43
CA HIS A 116 7.75 -1.62 8.39
C HIS A 116 7.81 -2.36 9.72
N LYS A 117 8.73 -1.95 10.59
CA LYS A 117 8.95 -2.55 11.92
C LYS A 117 9.39 -1.46 12.90
N LEU A 118 8.96 -1.57 14.16
CA LEU A 118 9.42 -0.75 15.28
C LEU A 118 10.08 -1.62 16.35
N GLY A 119 11.30 -1.22 16.76
CA GLY A 119 12.16 -1.97 17.68
C GLY A 119 13.02 -3.02 16.96
N ASN A 120 14.32 -3.10 17.35
CA ASN A 120 15.26 -4.04 16.73
C ASN A 120 16.37 -4.46 17.72
N PRO A 121 16.28 -5.66 18.33
CA PRO A 121 15.15 -6.57 18.25
C PRO A 121 13.95 -6.13 19.08
N ASN A 122 14.15 -5.27 20.07
CA ASN A 122 13.16 -4.89 21.07
C ASN A 122 12.82 -3.42 20.98
N VAL A 123 11.67 -3.03 21.56
CA VAL A 123 11.34 -1.62 21.80
C VAL A 123 12.01 -1.15 23.09
N ASP A 124 12.57 0.07 23.06
CA ASP A 124 13.20 0.69 24.20
C ASP A 124 12.21 1.53 25.03
N LEU A 125 12.72 2.06 26.15
CA LEU A 125 12.00 3.03 26.99
C LEU A 125 11.54 4.19 26.14
N SER A 126 10.23 4.34 25.99
CA SER A 126 9.68 5.30 25.04
C SER A 126 8.25 5.68 25.35
N LYS A 127 7.88 6.87 24.88
CA LYS A 127 6.48 7.30 24.82
C LYS A 127 6.18 7.69 23.37
N LEU A 128 5.37 6.89 22.71
CA LEU A 128 5.00 7.03 21.30
C LEU A 128 3.50 7.22 21.17
N TYR A 129 3.10 8.17 20.34
CA TYR A 129 1.73 8.37 19.87
C TYR A 129 1.61 7.89 18.43
N TRP A 130 0.41 7.45 18.04
CA TRP A 130 0.12 7.09 16.67
C TRP A 130 -1.31 7.40 16.26
N LEU A 131 -1.50 7.55 14.98
CA LEU A 131 -2.78 7.57 14.27
C LEU A 131 -2.66 6.67 13.03
N ILE A 132 -3.54 5.68 12.89
CA ILE A 132 -3.71 4.88 11.67
C ILE A 132 -5.04 5.27 11.05
N LEU A 133 -5.00 5.94 9.90
CA LEU A 133 -6.16 6.45 9.18
C LEU A 133 -6.29 5.77 7.82
N ASP A 134 -7.33 4.98 7.66
CA ASP A 134 -7.64 4.28 6.41
C ASP A 134 -8.19 5.26 5.38
N VAL A 135 -7.54 5.32 4.25
CA VAL A 135 -7.93 6.09 3.06
C VAL A 135 -8.38 5.17 1.93
N ASN A 136 -8.90 4.01 2.30
CA ASN A 136 -9.56 3.00 1.46
C ASN A 136 -8.70 2.42 0.33
N VAL A 137 -7.37 2.41 0.46
CA VAL A 137 -6.47 1.80 -0.52
C VAL A 137 -6.45 0.28 -0.36
N ARG A 138 -6.83 -0.44 -1.44
CA ARG A 138 -6.85 -1.93 -1.49
C ARG A 138 -6.12 -2.49 -2.70
N HIS A 139 -5.69 -1.61 -3.62
CA HIS A 139 -4.98 -1.95 -4.85
C HIS A 139 -3.86 -0.95 -5.10
N PRO A 140 -2.80 -1.33 -5.82
CA PRO A 140 -1.81 -0.38 -6.30
C PRO A 140 -2.48 0.75 -7.08
N HIS A 141 -2.01 1.99 -6.88
CA HIS A 141 -2.45 3.20 -7.60
C HIS A 141 -3.90 3.64 -7.37
N GLN A 142 -4.63 2.98 -6.46
CA GLN A 142 -5.95 3.44 -6.07
C GLN A 142 -5.87 4.88 -5.55
N GLN A 143 -6.85 5.69 -5.92
CA GLN A 143 -7.00 7.01 -5.33
C GLN A 143 -7.32 6.88 -3.84
N TRP A 144 -6.81 7.80 -3.06
CA TRP A 144 -7.10 7.86 -1.64
C TRP A 144 -8.48 8.47 -1.43
N GLU A 145 -9.28 7.82 -0.62
CA GLU A 145 -10.62 8.25 -0.25
C GLU A 145 -10.58 8.63 1.23
N TRP A 146 -10.57 9.93 1.50
CA TRP A 146 -10.57 10.44 2.86
C TRP A 146 -11.95 10.31 3.49
N PRO A 147 -12.05 10.05 4.82
CA PRO A 147 -13.34 10.07 5.51
C PRO A 147 -14.06 11.42 5.38
N ASP A 148 -15.37 11.39 5.22
CA ASP A 148 -16.22 12.59 4.98
C ASP A 148 -16.12 13.67 6.08
N TRP A 149 -15.69 13.29 7.28
CA TRP A 149 -15.51 14.22 8.41
C TRP A 149 -14.17 14.96 8.40
N ILE A 150 -13.30 14.70 7.43
CA ILE A 150 -12.08 15.51 7.23
C ILE A 150 -12.50 16.83 6.60
N ILE A 151 -12.18 17.94 7.30
CA ILE A 151 -12.67 19.29 6.98
C ILE A 151 -11.64 20.16 6.24
N LEU A 152 -10.47 19.62 5.85
CA LEU A 152 -9.52 20.33 5.03
C LEU A 152 -10.22 20.77 3.72
N ASN A 153 -9.91 21.98 3.26
CA ASN A 153 -10.42 22.39 1.96
C ASN A 153 -9.84 21.50 0.83
N PRO A 154 -10.50 21.36 -0.31
CA PRO A 154 -10.07 20.45 -1.37
C PRO A 154 -8.61 20.67 -1.81
N LYS A 155 -8.16 21.91 -1.90
CA LYS A 155 -6.77 22.23 -2.32
C LYS A 155 -5.75 21.71 -1.31
N ASP A 156 -5.96 21.95 -0.02
CA ASP A 156 -5.06 21.52 1.05
C ASP A 156 -5.07 19.99 1.17
N LEU A 157 -6.24 19.35 0.98
CA LEU A 157 -6.38 17.90 1.02
C LEU A 157 -5.67 17.23 -0.16
N ASP A 158 -5.79 17.80 -1.37
CA ASP A 158 -5.07 17.35 -2.56
C ASP A 158 -3.56 17.50 -2.38
N GLU A 159 -3.10 18.63 -1.83
CA GLU A 159 -1.69 18.88 -1.56
C GLU A 159 -1.14 17.91 -0.50
N LEU A 160 -1.85 17.71 0.59
CA LEU A 160 -1.48 16.73 1.63
C LEU A 160 -1.41 15.32 1.04
N THR A 161 -2.41 14.92 0.27
CA THR A 161 -2.46 13.61 -0.41
C THR A 161 -1.26 13.44 -1.33
N LEU A 162 -0.95 14.45 -2.14
CA LEU A 162 0.18 14.46 -3.05
C LEU A 162 1.49 14.24 -2.29
N LYS A 163 1.72 15.06 -1.25
CA LYS A 163 2.94 15.00 -0.44
C LYS A 163 3.08 13.66 0.28
N LEU A 164 2.03 13.15 0.91
CA LEU A 164 2.06 11.86 1.58
C LEU A 164 2.32 10.69 0.62
N ARG A 165 1.78 10.76 -0.60
CA ARG A 165 2.00 9.72 -1.62
C ARG A 165 3.41 9.74 -2.21
N GLN A 166 4.03 10.91 -2.28
CA GLN A 166 5.36 11.11 -2.89
C GLN A 166 6.51 11.19 -1.89
N ASN A 167 6.21 11.25 -0.59
CA ASN A 167 7.22 11.41 0.43
C ASN A 167 8.07 10.14 0.57
N GLU A 168 9.37 10.27 0.30
CA GLU A 168 10.38 9.23 0.52
C GLU A 168 11.18 9.45 1.81
N GLN A 169 10.88 10.51 2.56
CA GLN A 169 11.46 10.77 3.87
C GLN A 169 10.49 10.30 4.97
N PRO A 170 10.64 9.08 5.47
CA PRO A 170 9.68 8.52 6.42
C PRO A 170 9.78 9.12 7.82
N VAL A 171 10.83 9.90 8.10
CA VAL A 171 11.08 10.54 9.39
C VAL A 171 11.23 12.05 9.22
N LEU A 172 10.45 12.79 9.99
CA LEU A 172 10.45 14.26 10.03
C LEU A 172 10.59 14.75 11.48
N LYS A 173 10.89 16.03 11.68
CA LYS A 173 10.89 16.65 13.01
C LYS A 173 9.55 17.31 13.31
N ALA A 174 9.00 17.01 14.46
CA ALA A 174 7.81 17.67 14.98
C ALA A 174 8.11 19.09 15.45
N ASN A 175 7.22 20.03 15.13
CA ASN A 175 7.19 21.32 15.80
C ASN A 175 6.39 21.22 17.12
N ARG A 176 6.33 22.34 17.87
CA ARG A 176 5.67 22.40 19.17
C ARG A 176 4.17 22.15 19.07
N GLU A 177 3.53 22.68 18.06
CA GLU A 177 2.10 22.59 17.81
C GLU A 177 1.67 21.16 17.50
N PHE A 178 2.41 20.47 16.66
CA PHE A 178 2.19 19.06 16.31
C PHE A 178 2.31 18.14 17.54
N LYS A 179 3.36 18.34 18.34
CA LYS A 179 3.55 17.67 19.63
C LYS A 179 2.35 17.86 20.55
N ASN A 180 1.93 19.12 20.75
CA ASN A 180 0.82 19.45 21.64
C ASN A 180 -0.49 18.82 21.15
N CYS A 181 -0.70 18.75 19.83
CA CYS A 181 -1.88 18.13 19.23
C CYS A 181 -1.95 16.62 19.56
N PHE A 182 -0.87 15.87 19.41
CA PHE A 182 -0.85 14.44 19.80
C PHE A 182 -1.02 14.24 21.32
N ILE A 183 -0.40 15.06 22.15
CA ILE A 183 -0.58 15.00 23.61
C ILE A 183 -2.06 15.22 23.97
N GLU A 184 -2.73 16.20 23.31
CA GLU A 184 -4.15 16.46 23.54
C GLU A 184 -5.03 15.29 23.07
N ILE A 185 -4.72 14.66 21.92
CA ILE A 185 -5.39 13.44 21.47
C ILE A 185 -5.30 12.36 22.55
N GLY A 186 -4.11 12.08 23.06
CA GLY A 186 -3.91 11.11 24.15
C GLY A 186 -4.69 11.46 25.41
N ARG A 187 -4.76 12.76 25.77
CA ARG A 187 -5.52 13.24 26.92
C ARG A 187 -7.02 13.02 26.75
N ILE A 188 -7.56 13.30 25.57
CA ILE A 188 -8.98 13.08 25.24
C ILE A 188 -9.32 11.60 25.37
N ILE A 189 -8.49 10.71 24.82
CA ILE A 189 -8.71 9.25 24.89
C ILE A 189 -8.69 8.75 26.34
N LYS A 190 -7.80 9.28 27.17
CA LYS A 190 -7.67 8.90 28.59
C LYS A 190 -8.85 9.37 29.45
N GLN A 191 -9.52 10.46 29.07
CA GLN A 191 -10.68 11.00 29.79
C GLN A 191 -11.91 10.14 29.52
N GLU A 192 -12.23 9.17 30.38
CA GLU A 192 -13.21 8.08 30.25
C GLU A 192 -14.69 8.43 30.03
N ASN A 193 -15.06 9.59 29.53
CA ASN A 193 -16.45 9.91 29.25
C ASN A 193 -16.84 9.46 27.82
N LYS A 194 -17.25 8.22 27.68
CA LYS A 194 -17.52 7.49 26.42
C LYS A 194 -18.44 8.18 25.39
N ASN A 195 -19.13 9.24 25.74
CA ASN A 195 -20.11 9.90 24.85
C ASN A 195 -19.67 11.30 24.34
N LYS A 196 -18.45 11.76 24.62
CA LYS A 196 -18.05 13.15 24.29
C LYS A 196 -16.75 13.29 23.49
N TYR A 197 -16.04 12.22 23.17
CA TYR A 197 -14.73 12.33 22.55
C TYR A 197 -14.77 12.40 21.02
N ASP A 198 -15.79 11.86 20.35
CA ASP A 198 -15.82 11.74 18.88
C ASP A 198 -15.59 13.10 18.19
N SER A 199 -16.38 14.10 18.50
CA SER A 199 -16.22 15.44 17.90
C SER A 199 -14.89 16.09 18.26
N ARG A 200 -14.44 15.95 19.51
CA ARG A 200 -13.14 16.50 19.94
C ARG A 200 -11.99 15.82 19.23
N LEU A 201 -12.01 14.49 19.08
CA LEU A 201 -11.00 13.75 18.35
C LEU A 201 -11.01 14.11 16.86
N LYS A 202 -12.18 14.22 16.24
CA LYS A 202 -12.29 14.70 14.85
C LYS A 202 -11.63 16.06 14.67
N VAL A 203 -11.88 17.02 15.57
CA VAL A 203 -11.24 18.33 15.53
C VAL A 203 -9.73 18.22 15.66
N GLN A 204 -9.24 17.43 16.63
CA GLN A 204 -7.80 17.28 16.84
C GLN A 204 -7.11 16.51 15.70
N ILE A 205 -7.75 15.51 15.12
CA ILE A 205 -7.18 14.80 13.97
C ILE A 205 -7.13 15.73 12.74
N ASN A 206 -8.16 16.53 12.49
CA ASN A 206 -8.11 17.54 11.43
C ASN A 206 -6.98 18.55 11.66
N ASN A 207 -6.84 19.06 12.91
CA ASN A 207 -5.74 19.93 13.27
C ASN A 207 -4.37 19.25 13.06
N LEU A 208 -4.23 17.98 13.44
CA LEU A 208 -3.02 17.20 13.22
C LEU A 208 -2.64 17.11 11.73
N LEU A 209 -3.63 16.90 10.85
CA LEU A 209 -3.42 16.84 9.40
C LEU A 209 -3.01 18.19 8.80
N ILE A 210 -3.57 19.29 9.32
CA ILE A 210 -3.18 20.66 8.93
C ILE A 210 -1.72 20.91 9.34
N LEU A 211 -1.38 20.64 10.60
CA LEU A 211 -0.02 20.81 11.11
C LEU A 211 1.00 19.91 10.38
N LEU A 212 0.58 18.72 10.00
CA LEU A 212 1.41 17.84 9.17
C LEU A 212 1.66 18.44 7.78
N LEU A 213 0.64 19.02 7.15
CA LEU A 213 0.78 19.69 5.86
C LEU A 213 1.74 20.88 5.96
N GLU A 214 1.67 21.67 7.04
CA GLU A 214 2.60 22.78 7.32
C GLU A 214 4.05 22.27 7.44
N ILE A 215 4.30 21.22 8.22
CA ILE A 215 5.62 20.59 8.36
C ILE A 215 6.13 20.08 7.01
N LEU A 216 5.25 19.46 6.20
CA LEU A 216 5.58 18.98 4.87
C LEU A 216 5.85 20.12 3.87
N ASN A 217 5.34 21.33 4.13
CA ASN A 217 5.55 22.52 3.30
C ASN A 217 6.84 23.26 3.67
N GLU A 218 7.17 23.33 4.96
CA GLU A 218 8.38 23.98 5.46
C GLU A 218 9.64 23.14 5.19
N GLY A 219 9.50 21.80 5.21
CA GLY A 219 10.60 20.89 4.91
C GLY A 219 10.93 20.88 3.42
N ASN A 220 12.23 20.92 3.07
CA ASN A 220 12.71 20.63 1.71
C ASN A 220 12.55 19.12 1.43
N ILE A 221 11.31 18.64 1.41
CA ILE A 221 11.01 17.22 1.25
C ILE A 221 11.29 16.84 -0.19
N ILE A 222 12.13 15.83 -0.38
CA ILE A 222 12.36 15.23 -1.68
C ILE A 222 11.13 14.40 -2.03
N LEU A 223 10.35 14.88 -2.99
CA LEU A 223 9.19 14.17 -3.49
C LEU A 223 9.58 13.33 -4.70
N ASP A 224 9.29 12.04 -4.63
CA ASP A 224 9.45 11.17 -5.80
C ASP A 224 8.20 11.23 -6.67
N GLN A 225 8.27 12.07 -7.70
CA GLN A 225 7.17 12.21 -8.66
C GLN A 225 6.83 10.90 -9.39
N SER A 226 7.78 9.96 -9.49
CA SER A 226 7.53 8.67 -10.15
C SER A 226 6.49 7.82 -9.41
N LEU A 227 6.32 8.03 -8.11
CA LEU A 227 5.36 7.27 -7.29
C LEU A 227 3.89 7.52 -7.64
N ILE A 228 3.58 8.65 -8.23
CA ILE A 228 2.20 9.00 -8.62
C ILE A 228 2.06 9.35 -10.09
N GLU A 229 3.16 9.41 -10.84
CA GLU A 229 3.06 9.70 -12.25
C GLU A 229 2.22 8.66 -12.97
N SER A 230 1.37 9.12 -13.86
CA SER A 230 0.58 8.26 -14.73
C SER A 230 1.45 7.23 -15.46
N ARG A 231 2.70 7.59 -15.74
CA ARG A 231 3.70 6.70 -16.33
C ARG A 231 4.00 5.49 -15.43
N ARG A 232 4.24 5.72 -14.12
CA ARG A 232 4.52 4.66 -13.15
C ARG A 232 3.32 3.73 -12.98
N THR A 233 2.11 4.31 -12.92
CA THR A 233 0.86 3.54 -12.89
C THR A 233 0.76 2.58 -14.09
N VAL A 234 1.07 3.07 -15.29
CA VAL A 234 1.08 2.24 -16.50
C VAL A 234 2.17 1.17 -16.44
N GLU A 235 3.37 1.52 -16.00
CA GLU A 235 4.48 0.57 -15.85
C GLU A 235 4.09 -0.63 -14.96
N LEU A 236 3.52 -0.36 -13.79
CA LEU A 236 3.09 -1.40 -12.86
C LEU A 236 1.90 -2.22 -13.40
N PHE A 237 0.97 -1.58 -14.11
CA PHE A 237 -0.09 -2.30 -14.80
C PHE A 237 0.47 -3.24 -15.89
N LEU A 238 1.48 -2.81 -16.63
CA LEU A 238 2.11 -3.65 -17.66
C LEU A 238 2.79 -4.89 -17.06
N HIS A 239 3.37 -4.80 -15.87
CA HIS A 239 3.86 -5.96 -15.12
C HIS A 239 2.71 -6.88 -14.68
N LEU A 240 1.61 -6.32 -14.17
CA LEU A 240 0.42 -7.10 -13.83
C LEU A 240 -0.13 -7.86 -15.03
N LEU A 241 -0.15 -7.22 -16.20
CA LEU A 241 -0.68 -7.77 -17.44
C LEU A 241 0.04 -9.06 -17.87
N GLU A 242 1.31 -9.26 -17.48
CA GLU A 242 2.05 -10.49 -17.75
C GLU A 242 1.39 -11.73 -17.13
N SER A 243 0.77 -11.58 -15.96
CA SER A 243 0.05 -12.66 -15.27
C SER A 243 -1.41 -12.81 -15.69
N LYS A 244 -1.99 -11.80 -16.35
CA LYS A 244 -3.42 -11.69 -16.68
C LYS A 244 -3.68 -11.60 -18.20
N THR A 245 -2.85 -12.28 -18.99
CA THR A 245 -2.91 -12.21 -20.46
C THR A 245 -4.18 -12.80 -21.06
N ASP A 246 -4.81 -13.76 -20.39
CA ASP A 246 -6.01 -14.46 -20.83
C ASP A 246 -7.31 -13.67 -20.61
N GLU A 247 -7.28 -12.62 -19.81
CA GLU A 247 -8.45 -11.78 -19.61
C GLU A 247 -8.82 -10.98 -20.87
N GLY A 248 -10.09 -10.61 -20.97
CA GLY A 248 -10.66 -9.86 -22.12
C GLY A 248 -10.27 -8.38 -22.10
N TRP A 249 -8.98 -8.08 -22.14
CA TRP A 249 -8.45 -6.73 -22.15
C TRP A 249 -8.76 -5.98 -23.44
N THR A 250 -9.20 -4.74 -23.28
CA THR A 250 -9.26 -3.72 -24.34
C THR A 250 -8.45 -2.51 -23.91
N VAL A 251 -8.07 -1.64 -24.83
CA VAL A 251 -7.34 -0.40 -24.48
C VAL A 251 -8.13 0.43 -23.46
N VAL A 252 -9.46 0.46 -23.60
CA VAL A 252 -10.34 1.19 -22.67
C VAL A 252 -10.26 0.59 -21.26
N LYS A 253 -10.43 -0.74 -21.13
CA LYS A 253 -10.31 -1.41 -19.82
C LYS A 253 -8.94 -1.26 -19.18
N MET A 254 -7.87 -1.32 -19.96
CA MET A 254 -6.50 -1.09 -19.47
C MET A 254 -6.32 0.35 -18.95
N ALA A 255 -6.84 1.32 -19.71
CA ALA A 255 -6.79 2.73 -19.33
C ALA A 255 -7.63 3.02 -18.07
N GLU A 256 -8.85 2.47 -17.99
CA GLU A 256 -9.73 2.55 -16.81
C GLU A 256 -9.05 1.95 -15.58
N TYR A 257 -8.39 0.80 -15.72
CA TYR A 257 -7.64 0.19 -14.62
C TYR A 257 -6.54 1.11 -14.07
N CYS A 258 -5.92 1.89 -14.96
CA CYS A 258 -4.90 2.88 -14.60
C CYS A 258 -5.50 4.25 -14.22
N HIS A 259 -6.81 4.41 -14.17
CA HIS A 259 -7.51 5.70 -13.99
C HIS A 259 -7.06 6.78 -14.99
N LEU A 260 -6.83 6.38 -16.23
CA LEU A 260 -6.37 7.24 -17.33
C LEU A 260 -7.35 7.22 -18.50
N GLY A 261 -7.34 8.29 -19.29
CA GLY A 261 -7.93 8.25 -20.63
C GLY A 261 -7.12 7.35 -21.58
N ALA A 262 -7.79 6.70 -22.54
CA ALA A 262 -7.17 5.75 -23.48
C ALA A 262 -5.96 6.33 -24.25
N THR A 263 -6.02 7.63 -24.61
CA THR A 263 -4.93 8.33 -25.30
C THR A 263 -3.69 8.42 -24.42
N ARG A 264 -3.85 8.85 -23.17
CA ARG A 264 -2.74 9.02 -22.21
C ARG A 264 -2.14 7.68 -21.81
N PHE A 265 -2.97 6.68 -21.55
CA PHE A 265 -2.52 5.31 -21.32
C PHE A 265 -1.69 4.77 -22.50
N THR A 266 -2.21 4.93 -23.74
CA THR A 266 -1.50 4.51 -24.96
C THR A 266 -0.16 5.23 -25.14
N HIS A 267 -0.08 6.51 -24.79
CA HIS A 267 1.16 7.29 -24.84
C HIS A 267 2.22 6.66 -23.90
N TYR A 268 1.91 6.48 -22.61
CA TYR A 268 2.85 5.89 -21.65
C TYR A 268 3.20 4.44 -21.97
N CYS A 269 2.22 3.63 -22.42
CA CYS A 269 2.49 2.27 -22.85
C CYS A 269 3.51 2.22 -23.98
N LYS A 270 3.39 3.09 -24.98
CA LYS A 270 4.38 3.20 -26.08
C LYS A 270 5.73 3.68 -25.60
N GLU A 271 5.77 4.64 -24.70
CA GLU A 271 7.02 5.16 -24.11
C GLU A 271 7.78 4.05 -23.36
N ILE A 272 7.08 3.24 -22.57
CA ILE A 272 7.69 2.19 -21.74
C ILE A 272 8.07 0.96 -22.55
N THR A 273 7.21 0.53 -23.48
CA THR A 273 7.34 -0.76 -24.18
C THR A 273 7.73 -0.68 -25.63
N ASN A 274 7.78 0.52 -26.22
CA ASN A 274 7.88 0.78 -27.66
C ASN A 274 6.78 0.08 -28.50
N CYS A 275 5.63 -0.23 -27.87
CA CYS A 275 4.51 -0.90 -28.51
C CYS A 275 3.19 -0.24 -28.16
N SER A 276 2.17 -0.38 -29.01
CA SER A 276 0.80 -0.07 -28.60
C SER A 276 0.32 -1.09 -27.56
N PRO A 277 -0.69 -0.75 -26.72
CA PRO A 277 -1.19 -1.64 -25.68
C PRO A 277 -1.59 -3.04 -26.19
N MET A 278 -2.31 -3.10 -27.30
CA MET A 278 -2.75 -4.38 -27.87
C MET A 278 -1.60 -5.17 -28.50
N GLU A 279 -0.61 -4.50 -29.07
CA GLU A 279 0.63 -5.15 -29.55
C GLU A 279 1.43 -5.74 -28.40
N TYR A 280 1.55 -5.00 -27.29
CA TYR A 280 2.23 -5.49 -26.10
C TYR A 280 1.52 -6.69 -25.51
N LEU A 281 0.20 -6.63 -25.30
CA LEU A 281 -0.61 -7.78 -24.86
C LEU A 281 -0.43 -8.98 -25.78
N ASN A 282 -0.47 -8.78 -27.08
CA ASN A 282 -0.28 -9.88 -28.03
C ASN A 282 1.12 -10.50 -27.93
N LYS A 283 2.16 -9.71 -27.71
CA LYS A 283 3.52 -10.23 -27.45
C LYS A 283 3.57 -11.08 -26.18
N LEU A 284 2.92 -10.66 -25.10
CA LEU A 284 2.83 -11.43 -23.86
C LEU A 284 2.08 -12.75 -24.08
N ARG A 285 0.94 -12.72 -24.74
CA ARG A 285 0.15 -13.91 -25.10
C ARG A 285 0.96 -14.92 -25.92
N LEU A 286 1.72 -14.44 -26.90
CA LEU A 286 2.56 -15.28 -27.73
C LEU A 286 3.72 -15.91 -26.94
N ARG A 287 4.35 -15.17 -26.03
CA ARG A 287 5.38 -15.69 -25.11
C ARG A 287 4.81 -16.78 -24.20
N ARG A 288 3.63 -16.54 -23.60
CA ARG A 288 2.92 -17.54 -22.79
C ARG A 288 2.59 -18.78 -23.61
N ALA A 289 2.10 -18.62 -24.85
CA ALA A 289 1.81 -19.74 -25.74
C ALA A 289 3.07 -20.54 -26.08
N ALA A 290 4.18 -19.90 -26.40
CA ALA A 290 5.46 -20.55 -26.67
C ALA A 290 5.94 -21.40 -25.47
N LYS A 291 5.73 -20.89 -24.24
CA LYS A 291 6.01 -21.65 -23.01
C LYS A 291 5.12 -22.88 -22.88
N LEU A 292 3.79 -22.71 -22.99
CA LEU A 292 2.82 -23.81 -22.88
C LEU A 292 3.01 -24.88 -23.95
N LEU A 293 3.37 -24.51 -25.19
CA LEU A 293 3.66 -25.48 -26.26
C LEU A 293 4.82 -26.42 -25.95
N GLY A 294 5.77 -25.97 -25.09
CA GLY A 294 6.88 -26.81 -24.60
C GLY A 294 6.52 -27.62 -23.35
N GLU A 295 5.77 -27.02 -22.42
CA GLU A 295 5.47 -27.62 -21.11
C GLU A 295 4.33 -28.65 -21.17
N ILE A 296 3.34 -28.44 -22.02
CA ILE A 296 2.16 -29.34 -22.16
C ILE A 296 1.98 -29.82 -23.62
N PRO A 297 2.89 -30.64 -24.13
CA PRO A 297 2.93 -30.99 -25.55
C PRO A 297 1.70 -31.78 -26.04
N SER A 298 0.94 -32.44 -25.17
CA SER A 298 -0.29 -33.17 -25.49
C SER A 298 -1.49 -32.25 -25.72
N THR A 299 -1.45 -31.00 -25.29
CA THR A 299 -2.57 -30.05 -25.41
C THR A 299 -2.71 -29.60 -26.87
N PRO A 300 -3.91 -29.64 -27.47
CA PRO A 300 -4.14 -29.12 -28.82
C PRO A 300 -3.71 -27.65 -28.96
N VAL A 301 -3.14 -27.28 -30.10
CA VAL A 301 -2.70 -25.90 -30.38
C VAL A 301 -3.85 -24.89 -30.26
N ILE A 302 -5.04 -25.31 -30.60
CA ILE A 302 -6.28 -24.53 -30.47
C ILE A 302 -6.54 -24.17 -28.99
N ASP A 303 -6.41 -25.12 -28.07
CA ASP A 303 -6.66 -24.94 -26.67
C ASP A 303 -5.58 -24.03 -26.06
N VAL A 304 -4.32 -24.19 -26.47
CA VAL A 304 -3.23 -23.27 -26.08
C VAL A 304 -3.54 -21.84 -26.51
N ALA A 305 -4.12 -21.64 -27.71
CA ALA A 305 -4.51 -20.29 -28.14
C ALA A 305 -5.57 -19.67 -27.21
N TYR A 306 -6.61 -20.43 -26.85
CA TYR A 306 -7.65 -19.96 -25.93
C TYR A 306 -7.12 -19.73 -24.50
N MET A 307 -6.28 -20.62 -23.98
CA MET A 307 -5.62 -20.47 -22.67
C MET A 307 -4.75 -19.20 -22.58
N CYS A 308 -4.27 -18.72 -23.72
CA CYS A 308 -3.49 -17.48 -23.79
C CYS A 308 -4.33 -16.24 -24.09
N GLY A 309 -5.67 -16.38 -24.18
CA GLY A 309 -6.59 -15.25 -24.39
C GLY A 309 -6.79 -14.83 -25.84
N PHE A 310 -6.41 -15.68 -26.82
CA PHE A 310 -6.78 -15.44 -28.23
C PHE A 310 -8.22 -15.87 -28.48
N SER A 311 -9.02 -14.99 -29.04
CA SER A 311 -10.40 -15.30 -29.44
C SER A 311 -10.51 -16.04 -30.80
N SER A 312 -9.44 -16.02 -31.61
CA SER A 312 -9.38 -16.64 -32.92
C SER A 312 -8.11 -17.48 -33.09
N PRO A 313 -8.24 -18.82 -33.23
CA PRO A 313 -7.10 -19.68 -33.51
C PRO A 313 -6.39 -19.33 -34.83
N GLN A 314 -7.13 -18.85 -35.83
CA GLN A 314 -6.58 -18.40 -37.10
C GLN A 314 -5.66 -17.19 -36.92
N TYR A 315 -6.13 -16.18 -36.15
CA TYR A 315 -5.33 -15.03 -35.81
C TYR A 315 -4.11 -15.41 -34.97
N PHE A 316 -4.28 -16.32 -33.99
CA PHE A 316 -3.17 -16.85 -33.21
C PHE A 316 -2.09 -17.47 -34.10
N ASN A 317 -2.46 -18.39 -35.03
CA ASN A 317 -1.50 -19.03 -35.92
C ASN A 317 -0.73 -18.02 -36.79
N PHE A 318 -1.45 -17.02 -37.33
CA PHE A 318 -0.84 -15.93 -38.10
C PHE A 318 0.13 -15.11 -37.22
N ALA A 319 -0.31 -14.66 -36.08
CA ALA A 319 0.49 -13.82 -35.15
C ALA A 319 1.72 -14.59 -34.63
N PHE A 320 1.55 -15.86 -34.27
CA PHE A 320 2.63 -16.73 -33.79
C PHE A 320 3.70 -16.94 -34.88
N LYS A 321 3.29 -17.29 -36.11
CA LYS A 321 4.21 -17.44 -37.24
C LYS A 321 4.91 -16.13 -37.59
N LYS A 322 4.21 -15.00 -37.51
CA LYS A 322 4.80 -13.68 -37.75
C LYS A 322 5.88 -13.34 -36.70
N HIS A 323 5.64 -13.71 -35.42
CA HIS A 323 6.54 -13.41 -34.30
C HIS A 323 7.73 -14.38 -34.22
N PHE A 324 7.49 -15.68 -34.26
CA PHE A 324 8.51 -16.71 -34.07
C PHE A 324 9.09 -17.26 -35.39
N LYS A 325 8.57 -16.83 -36.54
CA LYS A 325 8.98 -17.24 -37.91
C LYS A 325 8.64 -18.71 -38.25
N VAL A 326 8.11 -19.46 -37.31
CA VAL A 326 7.67 -20.86 -37.48
C VAL A 326 6.24 -21.04 -36.98
N SER A 327 5.55 -22.09 -37.46
CA SER A 327 4.20 -22.38 -36.98
C SER A 327 4.21 -22.89 -35.52
N PRO A 328 3.09 -22.77 -34.75
CA PRO A 328 3.02 -23.33 -33.39
C PRO A 328 3.35 -24.81 -33.32
N ASN A 329 2.88 -25.61 -34.30
CA ASN A 329 3.19 -27.04 -34.38
C ASN A 329 4.68 -27.30 -34.64
N SER A 330 5.31 -26.55 -35.56
CA SER A 330 6.74 -26.67 -35.82
C SER A 330 7.57 -26.27 -34.60
N TYR A 331 7.21 -25.18 -33.94
CA TYR A 331 7.84 -24.71 -32.71
C TYR A 331 7.81 -25.77 -31.62
N ARG A 332 6.64 -26.41 -31.39
CA ARG A 332 6.48 -27.50 -30.44
C ARG A 332 7.43 -28.66 -30.75
N LYS A 333 7.49 -29.11 -32.03
CA LYS A 333 8.37 -30.20 -32.45
C LYS A 333 9.84 -29.90 -32.23
N GLU A 334 10.28 -28.67 -32.47
CA GLU A 334 11.66 -28.24 -32.23
C GLU A 334 12.00 -28.21 -30.73
N LYS A 335 11.11 -27.71 -29.88
CA LYS A 335 11.29 -27.71 -28.44
C LYS A 335 11.40 -29.09 -27.83
N LEU A 336 10.57 -30.04 -28.30
CA LEU A 336 10.62 -31.44 -27.83
C LEU A 336 11.91 -32.15 -28.23
N LYS A 337 12.49 -31.80 -29.40
CA LYS A 337 13.78 -32.36 -29.84
C LYS A 337 14.97 -31.82 -29.06
N SER A 338 14.88 -30.62 -28.49
CA SER A 338 15.97 -29.99 -27.70
C SER A 338 15.96 -30.42 -26.22
N CYS A 339 14.94 -31.14 -25.76
CA CYS A 339 14.84 -31.65 -24.39
C CYS A 339 15.17 -33.17 -24.29
N ASN A 340 15.38 -33.85 -25.43
CA ASN A 340 15.91 -35.20 -25.53
C ASN A 340 17.39 -35.18 -25.96
#